data_e1dd64df07b6e6410e827f93ffda10b9
#
_entry.id   e1dd64df07b6e6410e827f93ffda10b9
#
_cell.length_a   1.000
_cell.length_b   1.000
_cell.length_c   1.000
_cell.angle_alpha   90.00
_cell.angle_beta   90.00
_cell.angle_gamma   90.00
#
_symmetry.space_group_name_H-M   'P 1'
#
loop_
_entity.id
_entity.type
_entity.pdbx_description
1 polymer ?
#
loop_
_entity_poly.entity_id
_entity_poly.type
_entity_poly.pdbx_seq_one_letter_code
_entity_poly.pdbx_strand_id
1 'polypeptide(L)'
;IEDLNNICSNICDYLIKKGAKIIVIACGTASTNCLSYLENKYKNIKFIPTYPNLEGNYKNTLVLATHNTINSKYLHDAIKDKEGNYYLEEMPGLADAIEHDDRISIKLILRDKLNKYQDKSIEHVVLGCTHYLYIEDQIKAYFKNASIVDSANIVSKLLTKAIKDMKLKKTTYHLEIIDS
;
A
#
# COMPACT_ATOMS: atom_id res chain seq x y z
N ILE A 1 -14.80 7.57 5.24
CA ILE A 1 -13.72 8.42 4.63
C ILE A 1 -13.47 9.64 5.50
N GLU A 2 -14.51 10.32 6.02
CA GLU A 2 -14.33 11.51 6.87
C GLU A 2 -13.50 11.20 8.13
N ASP A 3 -13.82 10.12 8.83
CA ASP A 3 -13.05 9.67 9.99
C ASP A 3 -11.59 9.37 9.63
N LEU A 4 -11.33 8.74 8.48
CA LEU A 4 -9.98 8.46 8.02
C LEU A 4 -9.19 9.73 7.71
N ASN A 5 -9.82 10.73 7.10
CA ASN A 5 -9.21 12.05 6.88
C ASN A 5 -8.84 12.74 8.19
N ASN A 6 -9.71 12.64 9.20
CA ASN A 6 -9.47 13.22 10.54
C ASN A 6 -8.27 12.53 11.23
N ILE A 7 -8.24 11.20 11.22
CA ILE A 7 -7.12 10.42 11.78
C ILE A 7 -5.81 10.80 11.08
N CYS A 8 -5.78 10.76 9.75
CA CYS A 8 -4.58 11.13 8.97
C CYS A 8 -4.15 12.57 9.23
N SER A 9 -5.10 13.51 9.37
CA SER A 9 -4.78 14.90 9.69
C SER A 9 -4.15 15.05 11.07
N ASN A 10 -4.67 14.39 12.08
CA ASN A 10 -4.12 14.46 13.44
C ASN A 10 -2.66 13.96 13.47
N ILE A 11 -2.38 12.86 12.76
CA ILE A 11 -1.02 12.34 12.62
C ILE A 11 -0.12 13.35 11.87
N CYS A 12 -0.61 13.92 10.78
CA CYS A 12 0.13 14.94 10.03
C CYS A 12 0.41 16.17 10.87
N ASP A 13 -0.57 16.70 11.61
CA ASP A 13 -0.40 17.86 12.49
C ASP A 13 0.68 17.61 13.55
N TYR A 14 0.70 16.40 14.13
CA TYR A 14 1.74 15.99 15.07
C TYR A 14 3.12 15.96 14.41
N LEU A 15 3.27 15.30 13.27
CA LEU A 15 4.55 15.18 12.56
C LEU A 15 5.06 16.56 12.10
N ILE A 16 4.16 17.41 11.61
CA ILE A 16 4.50 18.79 11.18
C ILE A 16 4.99 19.61 12.37
N LYS A 17 4.34 19.49 13.52
CA LYS A 17 4.79 20.15 14.77
C LYS A 17 6.19 19.68 15.20
N LYS A 18 6.55 18.43 14.91
CA LYS A 18 7.90 17.88 15.10
C LYS A 18 8.89 18.32 14.00
N GLY A 19 8.46 19.06 13.00
CA GLY A 19 9.31 19.63 11.95
C GLY A 19 9.40 18.80 10.67
N ALA A 20 8.51 17.80 10.47
CA ALA A 20 8.47 17.01 9.25
C ALA A 20 8.28 17.90 8.01
N LYS A 21 9.07 17.63 6.97
CA LYS A 21 8.98 18.26 5.64
C LYS A 21 8.50 17.28 4.58
N ILE A 22 8.75 16.00 4.81
CA ILE A 22 8.28 14.88 3.98
C ILE A 22 7.56 13.92 4.89
N ILE A 23 6.37 13.48 4.46
CA ILE A 23 5.58 12.46 5.16
C ILE A 23 5.35 11.30 4.19
N VAL A 24 5.82 10.11 4.54
CA VAL A 24 5.52 8.88 3.82
C VAL A 24 4.23 8.29 4.39
N ILE A 25 3.23 8.10 3.53
CA ILE A 25 1.97 7.45 3.92
C ILE A 25 2.15 5.95 3.67
N ALA A 26 2.63 5.20 4.67
CA ALA A 26 2.90 3.76 4.56
C ALA A 26 1.64 2.90 4.71
N CYS A 27 0.57 3.28 4.04
CA CYS A 27 -0.73 2.61 4.06
C CYS A 27 -1.43 2.79 2.71
N GLY A 28 -1.77 1.69 2.02
CA GLY A 28 -2.48 1.72 0.74
C GLY A 28 -3.85 2.41 0.86
N THR A 29 -4.62 2.09 1.90
CA THR A 29 -5.93 2.70 2.15
C THR A 29 -5.83 4.21 2.35
N ALA A 30 -4.92 4.69 3.19
CA ALA A 30 -4.75 6.12 3.42
C ALA A 30 -4.22 6.83 2.16
N SER A 31 -3.28 6.21 1.43
CA SER A 31 -2.73 6.76 0.19
C SER A 31 -3.80 6.93 -0.88
N THR A 32 -4.65 5.93 -1.10
CA THR A 32 -5.66 5.97 -2.16
C THR A 32 -6.87 6.86 -1.85
N ASN A 33 -7.16 7.10 -0.56
CA ASN A 33 -8.37 7.81 -0.15
C ASN A 33 -8.12 9.19 0.47
N CYS A 34 -6.95 9.43 1.10
CA CYS A 34 -6.72 10.68 1.84
C CYS A 34 -5.67 11.60 1.20
N LEU A 35 -4.82 11.11 0.27
CA LEU A 35 -3.70 11.91 -0.24
C LEU A 35 -4.14 13.28 -0.77
N SER A 36 -5.14 13.33 -1.65
CA SER A 36 -5.62 14.58 -2.23
C SER A 36 -6.12 15.57 -1.18
N TYR A 37 -6.78 15.07 -0.15
CA TYR A 37 -7.22 15.89 0.99
C TYR A 37 -6.03 16.44 1.77
N LEU A 38 -5.04 15.60 2.08
CA LEU A 38 -3.85 15.99 2.84
C LEU A 38 -2.98 16.99 2.05
N GLU A 39 -2.78 16.79 0.75
CA GLU A 39 -2.05 17.73 -0.12
C GLU A 39 -2.76 19.07 -0.25
N ASN A 40 -4.09 19.07 -0.22
CA ASN A 40 -4.87 20.30 -0.21
C ASN A 40 -4.76 21.06 1.11
N LYS A 41 -4.75 20.35 2.22
CA LYS A 41 -4.66 20.93 3.58
C LYS A 41 -3.24 21.41 3.91
N TYR A 42 -2.21 20.68 3.51
CA TYR A 42 -0.81 20.91 3.93
C TYR A 42 0.11 21.24 2.75
N LYS A 43 -0.02 22.42 2.17
CA LYS A 43 0.69 22.85 0.95
C LYS A 43 2.22 22.85 1.02
N ASN A 44 2.78 22.92 2.23
CA ASN A 44 4.24 22.99 2.47
C ASN A 44 4.85 21.63 2.81
N ILE A 45 4.07 20.56 2.79
CA ILE A 45 4.51 19.19 3.09
C ILE A 45 4.58 18.39 1.81
N LYS A 46 5.67 17.68 1.62
CA LYS A 46 5.78 16.69 0.53
C LYS A 46 5.27 15.33 1.04
N PHE A 47 4.18 14.88 0.46
CA PHE A 47 3.65 13.53 0.72
C PHE A 47 4.22 12.52 -0.27
N ILE A 48 4.56 11.32 0.23
CA ILE A 48 4.96 10.16 -0.56
C ILE A 48 3.94 9.05 -0.30
N PRO A 49 3.04 8.78 -1.23
CA PRO A 49 2.04 7.73 -1.06
C PRO A 49 2.63 6.33 -1.27
N THR A 50 1.95 5.33 -0.69
CA THR A 50 2.19 3.91 -0.96
C THR A 50 0.98 3.35 -1.71
N TYR A 51 1.01 3.41 -3.04
CA TYR A 51 -0.03 2.84 -3.89
C TYR A 51 0.27 1.38 -4.25
N PRO A 52 -0.76 0.56 -4.56
CA PRO A 52 -0.52 -0.70 -5.23
C PRO A 52 0.35 -0.48 -6.47
N ASN A 53 1.44 -1.24 -6.57
CA ASN A 53 2.39 -1.08 -7.68
C ASN A 53 1.83 -1.73 -8.95
N LEU A 54 1.32 -0.91 -9.83
CA LEU A 54 0.80 -1.32 -11.14
C LEU A 54 1.69 -0.83 -12.29
N GLU A 55 2.94 -0.43 -12.01
CA GLU A 55 3.89 -0.06 -13.05
C GLU A 55 4.32 -1.32 -13.82
N GLY A 56 4.17 -1.28 -15.15
CA GLY A 56 4.54 -2.39 -16.04
C GLY A 56 3.36 -2.91 -16.87
N ASN A 57 3.67 -3.78 -17.83
CA ASN A 57 2.72 -4.46 -18.68
C ASN A 57 2.49 -5.88 -18.14
N TYR A 58 1.56 -5.99 -17.23
CA TYR A 58 1.19 -7.26 -16.62
C TYR A 58 -0.03 -7.85 -17.34
N LYS A 59 0.01 -9.15 -17.70
CA LYS A 59 -1.10 -9.78 -18.42
C LYS A 59 -2.19 -10.31 -17.49
N ASN A 60 -1.83 -11.24 -16.61
CA ASN A 60 -2.76 -11.83 -15.64
C ASN A 60 -2.34 -11.43 -14.23
N THR A 61 -2.94 -10.38 -13.72
CA THR A 61 -2.54 -9.74 -12.45
C THR A 61 -3.63 -9.90 -11.41
N LEU A 62 -3.27 -10.42 -10.25
CA LEU A 62 -4.12 -10.45 -9.07
C LEU A 62 -3.68 -9.34 -8.11
N VAL A 63 -4.58 -8.41 -7.81
CA VAL A 63 -4.35 -7.33 -6.85
C VAL A 63 -5.03 -7.71 -5.54
N LEU A 64 -4.25 -7.90 -4.49
CA LEU A 64 -4.73 -8.19 -3.13
C LEU A 64 -4.69 -6.91 -2.31
N ALA A 65 -5.83 -6.44 -1.80
CA ALA A 65 -5.86 -5.22 -1.01
C ALA A 65 -7.04 -5.20 -0.03
N THR A 66 -7.10 -4.16 0.79
CA THR A 66 -8.26 -3.90 1.66
C THR A 66 -9.46 -3.42 0.84
N HIS A 67 -10.66 -3.54 1.39
CA HIS A 67 -11.90 -3.08 0.78
C HIS A 67 -11.79 -1.64 0.22
N ASN A 68 -11.33 -0.70 1.05
CA ASN A 68 -11.24 0.71 0.64
C ASN A 68 -10.22 0.94 -0.49
N THR A 69 -9.15 0.15 -0.55
CA THR A 69 -8.17 0.24 -1.64
C THR A 69 -8.74 -0.34 -2.94
N ILE A 70 -9.38 -1.51 -2.88
CA ILE A 70 -10.02 -2.14 -4.04
C ILE A 70 -11.07 -1.23 -4.66
N ASN A 71 -11.89 -0.58 -3.83
CA ASN A 71 -12.98 0.29 -4.29
C ASN A 71 -12.55 1.75 -4.50
N SER A 72 -11.25 2.06 -4.39
CA SER A 72 -10.76 3.42 -4.59
C SER A 72 -10.81 3.83 -6.06
N LYS A 73 -11.17 5.09 -6.30
CA LYS A 73 -11.09 5.69 -7.64
C LYS A 73 -9.68 5.55 -8.24
N TYR A 74 -8.64 5.70 -7.40
CA TYR A 74 -7.26 5.57 -7.82
C TYR A 74 -7.00 4.21 -8.49
N LEU A 75 -7.39 3.10 -7.85
CA LEU A 75 -7.12 1.76 -8.38
C LEU A 75 -7.86 1.51 -9.69
N HIS A 76 -9.13 1.91 -9.77
CA HIS A 76 -9.93 1.75 -10.98
C HIS A 76 -9.37 2.59 -12.14
N ASP A 77 -8.99 3.84 -11.90
CA ASP A 77 -8.37 4.69 -12.92
C ASP A 77 -7.01 4.13 -13.37
N ALA A 78 -6.23 3.56 -12.44
CA ALA A 78 -4.89 3.03 -12.74
C ALA A 78 -4.91 1.78 -13.64
N ILE A 79 -5.99 1.01 -13.64
CA ILE A 79 -6.13 -0.22 -14.47
C ILE A 79 -6.97 0.01 -15.72
N LYS A 80 -7.73 1.10 -15.80
CA LYS A 80 -8.76 1.34 -16.83
C LYS A 80 -8.24 1.18 -18.27
N ASP A 81 -7.06 1.71 -18.54
CA ASP A 81 -6.48 1.74 -19.90
C ASP A 81 -5.29 0.76 -20.04
N LYS A 82 -5.16 -0.18 -19.09
CA LYS A 82 -4.13 -1.20 -19.14
C LYS A 82 -4.60 -2.43 -19.90
N GLU A 83 -3.71 -2.97 -20.73
CA GLU A 83 -3.92 -4.27 -21.35
C GLU A 83 -3.74 -5.40 -20.32
N GLY A 84 -4.52 -6.49 -20.49
CA GLY A 84 -4.45 -7.68 -19.66
C GLY A 84 -5.64 -7.84 -18.73
N ASN A 85 -5.60 -8.91 -17.94
CA ASN A 85 -6.66 -9.24 -16.98
C ASN A 85 -6.22 -8.81 -15.58
N TYR A 86 -6.98 -7.94 -14.97
CA TYR A 86 -6.78 -7.50 -13.59
C TYR A 86 -7.89 -8.06 -12.71
N TYR A 87 -7.52 -8.95 -11.81
CA TYR A 87 -8.40 -9.53 -10.80
C TYR A 87 -8.20 -8.74 -9.51
N LEU A 88 -9.28 -8.15 -9.00
CA LEU A 88 -9.24 -7.36 -7.76
C LEU A 88 -9.86 -8.21 -6.63
N GLU A 89 -9.07 -8.53 -5.62
CA GLU A 89 -9.53 -9.33 -4.49
C GLU A 89 -9.40 -8.58 -3.18
N GLU A 90 -10.54 -8.41 -2.54
CA GLU A 90 -10.59 -7.89 -1.18
C GLU A 90 -10.19 -8.96 -0.17
N MET A 91 -9.32 -8.58 0.76
CA MET A 91 -8.80 -9.46 1.80
C MET A 91 -9.28 -8.99 3.19
N PRO A 92 -10.59 -9.11 3.50
CA PRO A 92 -11.12 -8.63 4.76
C PRO A 92 -10.52 -9.39 5.94
N GLY A 93 -10.14 -8.66 6.99
CA GLY A 93 -9.55 -9.21 8.21
C GLY A 93 -8.10 -9.67 8.09
N LEU A 94 -7.52 -9.73 6.87
CA LEU A 94 -6.17 -10.27 6.70
C LEU A 94 -5.10 -9.37 7.35
N ALA A 95 -5.22 -8.05 7.23
CA ALA A 95 -4.26 -7.13 7.86
C ALA A 95 -4.31 -7.25 9.39
N ASP A 96 -5.51 -7.33 9.96
CA ASP A 96 -5.72 -7.51 11.40
C ASP A 96 -5.17 -8.86 11.90
N ALA A 97 -5.42 -9.94 11.17
CA ALA A 97 -4.88 -11.25 11.50
C ALA A 97 -3.34 -11.28 11.46
N ILE A 98 -2.72 -10.54 10.53
CA ILE A 98 -1.25 -10.40 10.45
C ILE A 98 -0.73 -9.62 11.65
N GLU A 99 -1.37 -8.50 11.99
CA GLU A 99 -1.00 -7.64 13.13
C GLU A 99 -0.97 -8.41 14.46
N HIS A 100 -1.93 -9.33 14.63
CA HIS A 100 -2.04 -10.17 15.85
C HIS A 100 -1.34 -11.54 15.75
N ASP A 101 -0.54 -11.81 14.71
CA ASP A 101 0.07 -13.14 14.41
C ASP A 101 -0.95 -14.31 14.47
N ASP A 102 -2.21 -14.05 14.07
CA ASP A 102 -3.25 -15.08 14.02
C ASP A 102 -3.08 -15.97 12.77
N ARG A 103 -2.19 -16.94 12.90
CA ARG A 103 -1.83 -17.87 11.81
C ARG A 103 -3.00 -18.71 11.31
N ILE A 104 -3.98 -18.97 12.16
CA ILE A 104 -5.17 -19.75 11.78
C ILE A 104 -6.04 -18.91 10.85
N SER A 105 -6.39 -17.70 11.25
CA SER A 105 -7.18 -16.78 10.44
C SER A 105 -6.47 -16.42 9.14
N ILE A 106 -5.17 -16.14 9.16
CA ILE A 106 -4.37 -15.92 7.94
C ILE A 106 -4.55 -17.07 6.96
N LYS A 107 -4.33 -18.33 7.40
CA LYS A 107 -4.46 -19.51 6.54
C LYS A 107 -5.87 -19.69 5.99
N LEU A 108 -6.88 -19.47 6.80
CA LEU A 108 -8.29 -19.60 6.39
C LEU A 108 -8.66 -18.54 5.35
N ILE A 109 -8.29 -17.28 5.57
CA ILE A 109 -8.54 -16.18 4.64
C ILE A 109 -7.84 -16.42 3.30
N LEU A 110 -6.54 -16.77 3.33
CA LEU A 110 -5.79 -17.04 2.11
C LEU A 110 -6.43 -18.19 1.32
N ARG A 111 -6.82 -19.27 1.98
CA ARG A 111 -7.48 -20.41 1.33
C ARG A 111 -8.81 -20.00 0.69
N ASP A 112 -9.66 -19.31 1.44
CA ASP A 112 -10.98 -18.86 0.98
C ASP A 112 -10.86 -17.93 -0.23
N LYS A 113 -9.93 -16.98 -0.17
CA LYS A 113 -9.80 -15.93 -1.16
C LYS A 113 -8.98 -16.32 -2.39
N LEU A 114 -7.96 -17.16 -2.24
CA LEU A 114 -6.99 -17.41 -3.32
C LEU A 114 -7.26 -18.68 -4.12
N ASN A 115 -7.97 -19.67 -3.58
CA ASN A 115 -8.22 -20.93 -4.29
C ASN A 115 -8.94 -20.75 -5.64
N LYS A 116 -9.85 -19.79 -5.73
CA LYS A 116 -10.61 -19.52 -6.98
C LYS A 116 -9.77 -18.96 -8.13
N TYR A 117 -8.51 -18.58 -7.85
CA TYR A 117 -7.58 -18.04 -8.85
C TYR A 117 -6.55 -19.06 -9.34
N GLN A 118 -6.54 -20.28 -8.83
CA GLN A 118 -5.54 -21.31 -9.18
C GLN A 118 -5.53 -21.64 -10.67
N ASP A 119 -6.69 -21.60 -11.31
CA ASP A 119 -6.86 -21.89 -12.74
C ASP A 119 -6.74 -20.63 -13.64
N LYS A 120 -6.40 -19.47 -13.07
CA LYS A 120 -6.38 -18.20 -13.83
C LYS A 120 -5.01 -17.87 -14.43
N SER A 121 -4.04 -18.77 -14.33
CA SER A 121 -2.67 -18.52 -14.85
C SER A 121 -2.11 -17.17 -14.40
N ILE A 122 -2.25 -16.86 -13.11
CA ILE A 122 -1.77 -15.60 -12.53
C ILE A 122 -0.25 -15.50 -12.74
N GLU A 123 0.20 -14.41 -13.35
CA GLU A 123 1.60 -14.10 -13.62
C GLU A 123 2.19 -13.13 -12.59
N HIS A 124 1.34 -12.25 -12.05
CA HIS A 124 1.73 -11.24 -11.06
C HIS A 124 0.71 -11.13 -9.93
N VAL A 125 1.20 -11.08 -8.70
CA VAL A 125 0.39 -10.78 -7.52
C VAL A 125 0.87 -9.47 -6.93
N VAL A 126 0.01 -8.45 -6.96
CA VAL A 126 0.29 -7.12 -6.43
C VAL A 126 -0.19 -7.04 -4.99
N LEU A 127 0.73 -6.74 -4.07
CA LEU A 127 0.43 -6.53 -2.67
C LEU A 127 0.01 -5.07 -2.44
N GLY A 128 -1.31 -4.84 -2.40
CA GLY A 128 -1.91 -3.50 -2.21
C GLY A 128 -2.07 -3.09 -0.74
N CYS A 129 -1.59 -3.90 0.20
CA CYS A 129 -1.51 -3.59 1.62
C CYS A 129 -0.11 -3.88 2.14
N THR A 130 0.45 -2.98 2.92
CA THR A 130 1.82 -3.11 3.46
C THR A 130 1.98 -4.29 4.42
N HIS A 131 0.92 -4.68 5.13
CA HIS A 131 0.94 -5.87 5.99
C HIS A 131 1.17 -7.17 5.20
N TYR A 132 0.75 -7.27 3.96
CA TYR A 132 0.83 -8.52 3.19
C TYR A 132 2.26 -8.92 2.85
N LEU A 133 3.23 -7.99 2.95
CA LEU A 133 4.66 -8.30 2.84
C LEU A 133 5.14 -9.31 3.90
N TYR A 134 4.56 -9.27 5.11
CA TYR A 134 4.93 -10.19 6.19
C TYR A 134 4.54 -11.64 5.93
N ILE A 135 3.63 -11.87 4.99
CA ILE A 135 3.15 -13.21 4.60
C ILE A 135 3.36 -13.49 3.10
N GLU A 136 4.32 -12.78 2.47
CA GLU A 136 4.61 -12.92 1.04
C GLU A 136 4.84 -14.37 0.63
N ASP A 137 5.63 -15.13 1.39
CA ASP A 137 5.90 -16.53 1.12
C ASP A 137 4.64 -17.40 1.15
N GLN A 138 3.71 -17.11 2.06
CA GLN A 138 2.44 -17.82 2.15
C GLN A 138 1.55 -17.52 0.92
N ILE A 139 1.50 -16.27 0.46
CA ILE A 139 0.78 -15.87 -0.76
C ILE A 139 1.42 -16.53 -1.97
N LYS A 140 2.76 -16.51 -2.07
CA LYS A 140 3.51 -17.11 -3.18
C LYS A 140 3.31 -18.62 -3.28
N ALA A 141 3.06 -19.31 -2.17
CA ALA A 141 2.76 -20.74 -2.18
C ALA A 141 1.51 -21.09 -2.99
N TYR A 142 0.55 -20.18 -3.13
CA TYR A 142 -0.63 -20.34 -4.00
C TYR A 142 -0.31 -20.12 -5.49
N PHE A 143 0.69 -19.31 -5.80
CA PHE A 143 1.02 -18.87 -7.17
C PHE A 143 2.51 -19.05 -7.44
N LYS A 144 2.98 -20.30 -7.48
CA LYS A 144 4.41 -20.64 -7.56
C LYS A 144 5.18 -19.96 -8.70
N ASN A 145 4.50 -19.77 -9.83
CA ASN A 145 5.11 -19.17 -11.03
C ASN A 145 4.85 -17.65 -11.15
N ALA A 146 4.08 -17.07 -10.23
CA ALA A 146 3.81 -15.64 -10.24
C ALA A 146 4.94 -14.85 -9.58
N SER A 147 5.17 -13.65 -10.08
CA SER A 147 6.01 -12.67 -9.40
C SER A 147 5.18 -11.92 -8.35
N ILE A 148 5.73 -11.75 -7.17
CA ILE A 148 5.13 -10.85 -6.17
C ILE A 148 5.62 -9.43 -6.46
N VAL A 149 4.70 -8.50 -6.44
CA VAL A 149 4.94 -7.08 -6.73
C VAL A 149 4.49 -6.24 -5.54
N ASP A 150 5.42 -5.52 -4.94
CA ASP A 150 5.19 -4.60 -3.84
C ASP A 150 5.52 -3.15 -4.22
N SER A 151 5.28 -2.23 -3.29
CA SER A 151 5.48 -0.80 -3.52
C SER A 151 6.78 -0.25 -2.92
N ALA A 152 7.55 -1.03 -2.17
CA ALA A 152 8.68 -0.52 -1.38
C ALA A 152 9.74 0.18 -2.23
N ASN A 153 10.11 -0.42 -3.37
CA ASN A 153 11.10 0.15 -4.28
C ASN A 153 10.64 1.49 -4.89
N ILE A 154 9.35 1.61 -5.22
CA ILE A 154 8.79 2.86 -5.77
C ILE A 154 8.80 3.95 -4.71
N VAL A 155 8.30 3.65 -3.51
CA VAL A 155 8.29 4.59 -2.38
C VAL A 155 9.71 5.07 -2.06
N SER A 156 10.69 4.16 -2.01
CA SER A 156 12.10 4.49 -1.79
C SER A 156 12.66 5.45 -2.85
N LYS A 157 12.36 5.21 -4.14
CA LYS A 157 12.77 6.10 -5.24
C LYS A 157 12.12 7.47 -5.12
N LEU A 158 10.82 7.53 -4.85
CA LEU A 158 10.08 8.78 -4.68
C LEU A 158 10.60 9.59 -3.49
N LEU A 159 10.86 8.93 -2.36
CA LEU A 159 11.43 9.56 -1.18
C LEU A 159 12.83 10.13 -1.46
N THR A 160 13.69 9.33 -2.09
CA THR A 160 15.04 9.76 -2.47
C THR A 160 15.01 10.98 -3.39
N LYS A 161 14.10 10.97 -4.36
CA LYS A 161 13.91 12.13 -5.25
C LYS A 161 13.44 13.35 -4.48
N ALA A 162 12.45 13.21 -3.62
CA ALA A 162 11.92 14.32 -2.82
C ALA A 162 12.99 14.96 -1.91
N ILE A 163 13.83 14.14 -1.27
CA ILE A 163 14.96 14.63 -0.46
C ILE A 163 15.93 15.46 -1.29
N LYS A 164 16.26 15.01 -2.51
CA LYS A 164 17.15 15.72 -3.44
C LYS A 164 16.52 17.04 -3.91
N ASP A 165 15.27 17.00 -4.36
CA ASP A 165 14.56 18.16 -4.91
C ASP A 165 14.39 19.26 -3.85
N MET A 166 14.14 18.89 -2.61
CA MET A 166 14.04 19.82 -1.47
C MET A 166 15.39 20.24 -0.89
N LYS A 167 16.51 19.74 -1.44
CA LYS A 167 17.89 20.04 -0.98
C LYS A 167 18.07 19.80 0.53
N LEU A 168 17.41 18.80 1.08
CA LEU A 168 17.52 18.46 2.48
C LEU A 168 18.92 17.90 2.77
N LYS A 169 19.58 18.47 3.77
CA LYS A 169 20.90 18.01 4.20
C LYS A 169 20.76 16.88 5.21
N LYS A 170 21.57 15.84 5.03
CA LYS A 170 21.73 14.80 6.03
C LYS A 170 22.51 15.38 7.21
N THR A 171 21.91 15.44 8.40
CA THR A 171 22.57 15.93 9.61
C THR A 171 22.93 14.78 10.55
N THR A 172 21.94 14.22 11.24
CA THR A 172 22.08 13.10 12.18
C THR A 172 20.89 12.17 11.99
N TYR A 173 21.07 10.89 12.29
CA TYR A 173 19.95 9.95 12.40
C TYR A 173 19.37 10.01 13.80
N HIS A 174 18.08 10.29 13.87
CA HIS A 174 17.29 10.11 15.07
C HIS A 174 16.05 9.31 14.69
N LEU A 175 15.82 8.19 15.35
CA LEU A 175 14.62 7.37 15.19
C LEU A 175 13.77 7.55 16.45
N GLU A 176 12.57 8.04 16.28
CA GLU A 176 11.53 8.10 17.31
C GLU A 176 10.39 7.19 16.87
N ILE A 177 10.06 6.16 17.66
CA ILE A 177 8.91 5.30 17.47
C ILE A 177 7.81 5.80 18.38
N ILE A 178 6.64 6.04 17.82
CA ILE A 178 5.48 6.56 18.55
C ILE A 178 4.38 5.53 18.43
N ASP A 179 4.06 4.91 19.54
CA ASP A 179 2.87 4.07 19.67
C ASP A 179 1.63 4.95 19.94
N SER A 180 0.54 4.58 19.27
CA SER A 180 -0.75 5.28 19.35
C SER A 180 -1.71 4.55 20.27
#